data_e3375a3603afddc05a8a4ce32debadc3
#
_entry.id   e3375a3603afddc05a8a4ce32debadc3
#
_cell.length_a   1.000
_cell.length_b   1.000
_cell.length_c   1.000
_cell.angle_alpha   90.00
_cell.angle_beta   90.00
_cell.angle_gamma   90.00
#
_symmetry.space_group_name_H-M   'P 1'
#
loop_
_entity.id
_entity.type
_entity.pdbx_description
1 polymer ?
#
loop_
_entity_poly.entity_id
_entity_poly.type
_entity_poly.pdbx_seq_one_letter_code
_entity_poly.pdbx_strand_id
1 'polypeptide(L)'
;MFNSRSSISISTFLSSLIGSIMRGRRSVRCGQTCEYRKARLILTHDPGEELFLGAPHPAAALFREHIDIPELIAEHATYRKVLEEAGARVLTVRQILLDGTGADGKPADRTKLENLRRFAAGFLTFDTQNLSPETAEQQKEYRQSILAKTSPRDLVRIILRQPIIRLSETQINTGLKAEYSENPVMNLFYTRDQLITTAKGIVIGRMNSPQREKGCDILQFCLEKIGMKPLHRIEGEGAHLEGGDFYPFGDTAFIGCGMRTTQPAIDQLMEHDLLGCNRLVVVKDRLFSQAEMHLDTYFNIIDRNLVTLTARRMTTDPDSPDLLLADIYLRGANGVYTKTEEDVGFVELLRSRIGAAIIPISEEDADRLAGNFLTVGSRRIIGVAGQSEALRTELKHRGVKVTWVGLDNLCKGYGAAHCMTQVLRRR
;
A
#
# COMPACT_ATOMS: atom_id res chain seq x y z
N MET A 1 29.86 41.93 -9.09
CA MET A 1 28.57 41.94 -8.36
C MET A 1 27.76 40.73 -8.84
N PHE A 2 27.87 39.64 -8.15
CA PHE A 2 27.08 38.43 -8.44
C PHE A 2 26.08 38.25 -7.33
N ASN A 3 24.78 38.32 -7.68
CA ASN A 3 23.65 38.14 -6.79
C ASN A 3 23.53 36.66 -6.42
N SER A 4 23.77 36.31 -5.17
CA SER A 4 23.44 35.04 -4.57
C SER A 4 21.94 34.95 -4.31
N ARG A 5 21.19 34.24 -5.16
CA ARG A 5 19.82 33.82 -4.84
C ARG A 5 19.91 32.64 -3.88
N SER A 6 19.45 32.85 -2.68
CA SER A 6 19.32 31.85 -1.61
C SER A 6 18.40 30.71 -2.04
N SER A 7 18.95 29.53 -2.17
CA SER A 7 18.20 28.28 -2.25
C SER A 7 17.58 27.98 -0.87
N ILE A 8 16.33 28.37 -0.66
CA ILE A 8 15.54 27.90 0.50
C ILE A 8 15.37 26.39 0.34
N SER A 9 15.99 25.65 1.23
CA SER A 9 15.97 24.18 1.23
C SER A 9 14.53 23.65 1.31
N ILE A 10 14.18 22.79 0.36
CA ILE A 10 12.88 22.07 0.29
C ILE A 10 12.57 21.36 1.61
N SER A 11 13.59 20.95 2.38
CA SER A 11 13.45 20.31 3.69
C SER A 11 12.80 21.23 4.75
N THR A 12 13.05 22.54 4.68
CA THR A 12 12.50 23.51 5.63
C THR A 12 11.01 23.79 5.38
N PHE A 13 10.58 23.70 4.12
CA PHE A 13 9.17 23.86 3.74
C PHE A 13 8.33 22.64 4.14
N LEU A 14 8.87 21.42 3.98
CA LEU A 14 8.23 20.17 4.37
C LEU A 14 8.04 20.05 5.90
N SER A 15 9.04 20.45 6.69
CA SER A 15 8.93 20.41 8.17
C SER A 15 7.88 21.36 8.72
N SER A 16 7.68 22.53 8.09
CA SER A 16 6.64 23.49 8.50
C SER A 16 5.23 22.96 8.15
N LEU A 17 5.12 22.11 7.11
CA LEU A 17 3.86 21.60 6.62
C LEU A 17 3.32 20.43 7.43
N ILE A 18 4.19 19.51 7.91
CA ILE A 18 3.82 18.47 8.87
C ILE A 18 3.41 19.12 10.20
N GLY A 19 4.15 20.13 10.65
CA GLY A 19 3.81 20.93 11.83
C GLY A 19 2.48 21.70 11.73
N SER A 20 1.99 21.99 10.53
CA SER A 20 0.69 22.66 10.31
C SER A 20 -0.50 21.72 10.45
N ILE A 21 -0.35 20.42 10.10
CA ILE A 21 -1.38 19.40 10.41
C ILE A 21 -1.49 19.18 11.91
N MET A 22 -0.35 19.21 12.61
CA MET A 22 -0.27 18.90 14.05
C MET A 22 -0.73 20.04 14.95
N ARG A 23 -0.73 21.30 14.48
CA ARG A 23 -1.11 22.47 15.30
C ARG A 23 -2.60 22.81 15.31
N GLY A 24 -3.39 22.20 14.41
CA GLY A 24 -4.84 22.34 14.42
C GLY A 24 -5.48 21.09 15.01
N ARG A 25 -6.13 21.17 16.16
CA ARG A 25 -6.95 20.11 16.80
C ARG A 25 -8.16 19.63 15.97
N ARG A 26 -8.10 19.68 14.64
CA ARG A 26 -9.08 19.05 13.76
C ARG A 26 -8.47 17.74 13.27
N SER A 27 -9.09 16.62 13.62
CA SER A 27 -8.76 15.31 13.05
C SER A 27 -8.62 15.45 11.53
N VAL A 28 -7.49 15.01 11.00
CA VAL A 28 -7.29 15.02 9.54
C VAL A 28 -8.32 14.05 8.96
N ARG A 29 -9.37 14.59 8.34
CA ARG A 29 -10.41 13.74 7.73
C ARG A 29 -9.77 12.92 6.61
N CYS A 30 -9.76 11.61 6.77
CA CYS A 30 -9.52 10.63 5.72
C CYS A 30 -10.86 10.17 5.12
N GLY A 31 -10.80 9.60 3.93
CA GLY A 31 -11.96 9.01 3.27
C GLY A 31 -12.00 9.32 1.78
N GLN A 32 -12.56 8.37 1.04
CA GLN A 32 -12.80 8.48 -0.38
C GLN A 32 -14.13 7.82 -0.75
N THR A 33 -14.93 8.52 -1.55
CA THR A 33 -16.20 8.01 -2.05
C THR A 33 -16.11 7.45 -3.45
N CYS A 34 -15.08 7.82 -4.22
CA CYS A 34 -14.85 7.27 -5.56
C CYS A 34 -13.40 7.49 -6.01
N GLU A 35 -12.90 6.58 -6.85
CA GLU A 35 -11.52 6.56 -7.34
C GLU A 35 -11.21 7.72 -8.31
N TYR A 36 -12.20 8.22 -9.05
CA TYR A 36 -12.02 9.25 -10.08
C TYR A 36 -12.06 10.70 -9.55
N ARG A 37 -12.25 10.95 -8.25
CA ARG A 37 -12.09 12.27 -7.64
C ARG A 37 -10.63 12.64 -7.44
N LYS A 38 -10.35 13.94 -7.32
CA LYS A 38 -8.99 14.45 -7.16
C LYS A 38 -8.32 13.85 -5.91
N ALA A 39 -7.20 13.16 -6.10
CA ALA A 39 -6.35 12.69 -5.01
C ALA A 39 -5.73 13.91 -4.29
N ARG A 40 -5.90 13.99 -2.97
CA ARG A 40 -5.45 15.13 -2.15
C ARG A 40 -4.37 14.78 -1.16
N LEU A 41 -4.42 13.56 -0.64
CA LEU A 41 -3.46 13.06 0.33
C LEU A 41 -3.14 11.62 -0.01
N ILE A 42 -1.87 11.34 -0.24
CA ILE A 42 -1.35 10.04 -0.62
C ILE A 42 -0.29 9.64 0.39
N LEU A 43 -0.33 8.38 0.82
CA LEU A 43 0.73 7.71 1.57
C LEU A 43 1.51 6.82 0.62
N THR A 44 2.83 6.88 0.70
CA THR A 44 3.77 6.01 -0.02
C THR A 44 4.94 5.63 0.90
N HIS A 45 5.79 4.70 0.46
CA HIS A 45 7.02 4.36 1.17
C HIS A 45 8.20 4.48 0.22
N ASP A 46 9.20 5.28 0.60
CA ASP A 46 10.45 5.37 -0.16
C ASP A 46 11.24 4.06 0.04
N PRO A 47 11.45 3.26 -1.03
CA PRO A 47 12.23 2.02 -0.96
C PRO A 47 13.68 2.29 -0.55
N GLY A 48 14.35 1.31 0.06
CA GLY A 48 15.71 1.47 0.55
C GLY A 48 16.43 0.16 0.89
N GLU A 49 17.23 0.18 1.94
CA GLU A 49 18.09 -0.93 2.35
C GLU A 49 17.34 -2.26 2.60
N GLU A 50 16.05 -2.20 2.94
CA GLU A 50 15.18 -3.37 3.14
C GLU A 50 15.00 -4.23 1.88
N LEU A 51 15.30 -3.68 0.70
CA LEU A 51 15.23 -4.41 -0.57
C LEU A 51 16.44 -5.31 -0.83
N PHE A 52 17.56 -5.09 -0.12
CA PHE A 52 18.83 -5.72 -0.47
C PHE A 52 18.74 -7.24 -0.59
N LEU A 53 18.06 -7.91 0.34
CA LEU A 53 17.92 -9.38 0.32
C LEU A 53 16.96 -9.88 -0.78
N GLY A 54 16.14 -9.03 -1.35
CA GLY A 54 15.26 -9.38 -2.46
C GLY A 54 15.97 -9.46 -3.81
N ALA A 55 17.06 -8.72 -3.99
CA ALA A 55 17.80 -8.70 -5.26
C ALA A 55 18.51 -10.04 -5.57
N PRO A 56 19.19 -10.72 -4.61
CA PRO A 56 19.81 -12.02 -4.85
C PRO A 56 18.83 -13.15 -5.15
N HIS A 57 17.62 -13.08 -4.63
CA HIS A 57 16.60 -14.12 -4.83
C HIS A 57 15.21 -13.51 -5.07
N PRO A 58 14.98 -12.92 -6.25
CA PRO A 58 13.77 -12.12 -6.50
C PRO A 58 12.47 -12.91 -6.32
N ALA A 59 12.38 -14.15 -6.77
CA ALA A 59 11.16 -14.94 -6.68
C ALA A 59 10.67 -15.14 -5.24
N ALA A 60 11.58 -15.41 -4.28
CA ALA A 60 11.22 -15.53 -2.86
C ALA A 60 10.80 -14.19 -2.24
N ALA A 61 11.24 -13.07 -2.82
CA ALA A 61 10.87 -11.73 -2.42
C ALA A 61 9.64 -11.18 -3.18
N LEU A 62 8.95 -12.02 -3.94
CA LEU A 62 7.80 -11.67 -4.78
C LEU A 62 8.14 -10.66 -5.88
N PHE A 63 9.29 -10.83 -6.53
CA PHE A 63 9.66 -10.13 -7.77
C PHE A 63 9.75 -11.12 -8.93
N ARG A 64 9.41 -10.67 -10.13
CA ARG A 64 9.48 -11.49 -11.36
C ARG A 64 10.92 -11.86 -11.74
N GLU A 65 11.83 -10.91 -11.53
CA GLU A 65 13.23 -10.99 -11.96
C GLU A 65 14.12 -10.08 -11.11
N HIS A 66 15.41 -10.06 -11.40
CA HIS A 66 16.38 -9.20 -10.73
C HIS A 66 15.98 -7.72 -10.78
N ILE A 67 16.09 -7.06 -9.63
CA ILE A 67 15.84 -5.62 -9.46
C ILE A 67 17.17 -4.87 -9.32
N ASP A 68 17.31 -3.77 -10.05
CA ASP A 68 18.36 -2.79 -9.78
C ASP A 68 17.87 -1.82 -8.71
N ILE A 69 18.39 -1.96 -7.48
CA ILE A 69 17.91 -1.19 -6.32
C ILE A 69 18.16 0.32 -6.49
N PRO A 70 19.34 0.80 -6.89
CA PRO A 70 19.57 2.21 -7.20
C PRO A 70 18.56 2.79 -8.20
N GLU A 71 18.33 2.10 -9.32
CA GLU A 71 17.37 2.53 -10.33
C GLU A 71 15.93 2.51 -9.79
N LEU A 72 15.55 1.47 -9.07
CA LEU A 72 14.23 1.35 -8.43
C LEU A 72 13.97 2.54 -7.48
N ILE A 73 14.97 2.92 -6.68
CA ILE A 73 14.88 4.09 -5.78
C ILE A 73 14.70 5.38 -6.59
N ALA A 74 15.44 5.55 -7.70
CA ALA A 74 15.35 6.71 -8.57
C ALA A 74 13.98 6.80 -9.28
N GLU A 75 13.46 5.69 -9.79
CA GLU A 75 12.12 5.60 -10.37
C GLU A 75 11.05 6.00 -9.35
N HIS A 76 11.12 5.49 -8.11
CA HIS A 76 10.17 5.82 -7.05
C HIS A 76 10.25 7.32 -6.68
N ALA A 77 11.44 7.89 -6.59
CA ALA A 77 11.62 9.32 -6.32
C ALA A 77 11.00 10.18 -7.45
N THR A 78 11.17 9.77 -8.71
CA THR A 78 10.53 10.41 -9.87
C THR A 78 9.01 10.28 -9.81
N TYR A 79 8.50 9.10 -9.51
CA TYR A 79 7.07 8.87 -9.37
C TYR A 79 6.46 9.75 -8.27
N ARG A 80 7.10 9.84 -7.11
CA ARG A 80 6.66 10.71 -6.01
C ARG A 80 6.57 12.17 -6.44
N LYS A 81 7.55 12.68 -7.20
CA LYS A 81 7.52 14.04 -7.74
C LYS A 81 6.32 14.25 -8.67
N VAL A 82 6.01 13.29 -9.53
CA VAL A 82 4.84 13.34 -10.42
C VAL A 82 3.53 13.37 -9.62
N LEU A 83 3.42 12.66 -8.51
CA LEU A 83 2.25 12.73 -7.61
C LEU A 83 2.09 14.14 -7.01
N GLU A 84 3.17 14.78 -6.59
CA GLU A 84 3.17 16.14 -6.06
C GLU A 84 2.80 17.17 -7.14
N GLU A 85 3.33 17.04 -8.36
CA GLU A 85 2.99 17.86 -9.53
C GLU A 85 1.53 17.70 -9.96
N ALA A 86 0.93 16.52 -9.77
CA ALA A 86 -0.51 16.30 -9.96
C ALA A 86 -1.37 17.01 -8.90
N GLY A 87 -0.76 17.62 -7.88
CA GLY A 87 -1.37 18.42 -6.84
C GLY A 87 -1.84 17.61 -5.64
N ALA A 88 -1.31 16.41 -5.46
CA ALA A 88 -1.48 15.63 -4.24
C ALA A 88 -0.42 16.04 -3.21
N ARG A 89 -0.79 16.01 -1.94
CA ARG A 89 0.16 16.01 -0.85
C ARG A 89 0.61 14.57 -0.63
N VAL A 90 1.92 14.33 -0.70
CA VAL A 90 2.49 13.01 -0.48
C VAL A 90 3.14 12.95 0.90
N LEU A 91 2.85 11.89 1.65
CA LEU A 91 3.50 11.54 2.90
C LEU A 91 4.25 10.23 2.68
N THR A 92 5.44 10.10 3.27
CA THR A 92 6.16 8.83 3.20
C THR A 92 6.25 8.18 4.58
N VAL A 93 6.25 6.84 4.60
CA VAL A 93 6.38 6.07 5.84
C VAL A 93 7.62 6.50 6.63
N ARG A 94 8.78 6.62 5.96
CA ARG A 94 10.03 7.06 6.61
C ARG A 94 9.92 8.45 7.24
N GLN A 95 9.31 9.42 6.53
CA GLN A 95 9.10 10.76 7.07
C GLN A 95 8.18 10.74 8.30
N ILE A 96 7.10 9.95 8.27
CA ILE A 96 6.19 9.82 9.40
C ILE A 96 6.88 9.17 10.60
N LEU A 97 7.62 8.08 10.39
CA LEU A 97 8.36 7.41 11.47
C LEU A 97 9.36 8.36 12.16
N LEU A 98 10.04 9.22 11.39
CA LEU A 98 11.05 10.15 11.90
C LEU A 98 10.47 11.48 12.40
N ASP A 99 9.19 11.79 12.13
CA ASP A 99 8.59 13.07 12.53
C ASP A 99 8.64 13.30 14.05
N GLY A 100 9.20 14.42 14.45
CA GLY A 100 9.32 14.84 15.85
C GLY A 100 10.29 14.03 16.71
N THR A 101 11.14 13.18 16.10
CA THR A 101 12.10 12.35 16.84
C THR A 101 13.50 12.98 17.01
N GLY A 102 13.70 14.17 16.48
CA GLY A 102 15.01 14.87 16.47
C GLY A 102 15.92 14.47 15.31
N ALA A 103 15.49 13.56 14.41
CA ALA A 103 16.28 13.10 13.27
C ALA A 103 16.57 14.20 12.23
N ASP A 104 15.82 15.28 12.25
CA ASP A 104 15.96 16.47 11.40
C ASP A 104 16.80 17.59 12.03
N GLY A 105 17.47 17.31 13.15
CA GLY A 105 18.29 18.27 13.91
C GLY A 105 17.51 19.19 14.83
N LYS A 106 16.18 19.10 14.88
CA LYS A 106 15.34 19.85 15.83
C LYS A 106 15.23 19.10 17.16
N PRO A 107 14.87 19.80 18.26
CA PRO A 107 14.59 19.14 19.52
C PRO A 107 13.56 18.02 19.38
N ALA A 108 13.86 16.85 19.94
CA ALA A 108 12.95 15.73 19.93
C ALA A 108 11.74 15.99 20.85
N ASP A 109 10.56 15.61 20.38
CA ASP A 109 9.41 15.34 21.24
C ASP A 109 9.66 14.00 21.94
N ARG A 110 9.81 14.04 23.26
CA ARG A 110 10.13 12.85 24.08
C ARG A 110 9.10 11.76 23.90
N THR A 111 7.82 12.09 23.81
CA THR A 111 6.73 11.11 23.65
C THR A 111 6.81 10.43 22.30
N LYS A 112 7.05 11.19 21.22
CA LYS A 112 7.16 10.63 19.86
C LYS A 112 8.41 9.74 19.74
N LEU A 113 9.52 10.14 20.33
CA LEU A 113 10.75 9.34 20.30
C LEU A 113 10.57 8.03 21.11
N GLU A 114 9.97 8.11 22.29
CA GLU A 114 9.72 6.94 23.11
C GLU A 114 8.72 5.96 22.45
N ASN A 115 7.68 6.50 21.80
CA ASN A 115 6.76 5.67 21.01
C ASN A 115 7.49 4.96 19.85
N LEU A 116 8.42 5.65 19.15
CA LEU A 116 9.23 5.04 18.11
C LEU A 116 10.12 3.92 18.67
N ARG A 117 10.76 4.13 19.82
CA ARG A 117 11.59 3.12 20.50
C ARG A 117 10.78 1.88 20.86
N ARG A 118 9.62 2.09 21.48
CA ARG A 118 8.72 1.00 21.87
C ARG A 118 8.23 0.23 20.65
N PHE A 119 7.91 0.92 19.58
CA PHE A 119 7.49 0.29 18.33
C PHE A 119 8.63 -0.50 17.70
N ALA A 120 9.84 0.08 17.60
CA ALA A 120 11.03 -0.61 17.08
C ALA A 120 11.42 -1.86 17.90
N ALA A 121 11.14 -1.86 19.20
CA ALA A 121 11.37 -3.02 20.06
C ALA A 121 10.60 -4.27 19.59
N GLY A 122 9.45 -4.12 18.96
CA GLY A 122 8.68 -5.22 18.36
C GLY A 122 9.30 -5.82 17.09
N PHE A 123 10.34 -5.19 16.54
CA PHE A 123 10.99 -5.59 15.28
C PHE A 123 12.46 -6.01 15.47
N LEU A 124 13.00 -5.95 16.68
CA LEU A 124 14.33 -6.47 17.03
C LEU A 124 14.16 -7.74 17.84
N THR A 125 14.63 -8.86 17.34
CA THR A 125 14.57 -10.14 18.03
C THR A 125 15.95 -10.54 18.52
N PHE A 126 16.07 -10.79 19.84
CA PHE A 126 17.16 -11.56 20.42
C PHE A 126 16.62 -12.98 20.67
N ASP A 127 17.08 -13.94 19.87
CA ASP A 127 16.77 -15.35 20.07
C ASP A 127 17.76 -15.90 21.10
N THR A 128 17.25 -16.19 22.29
CA THR A 128 18.01 -16.57 23.47
C THR A 128 17.79 -18.02 23.86
N GLN A 129 17.22 -18.86 22.97
CA GLN A 129 16.89 -20.27 23.28
C GLN A 129 18.10 -21.10 23.65
N ASN A 130 19.32 -20.74 23.20
CA ASN A 130 20.57 -21.44 23.46
C ASN A 130 21.40 -20.79 24.60
N LEU A 131 20.76 -19.98 25.44
CA LEU A 131 21.39 -19.33 26.60
C LEU A 131 20.87 -19.95 27.91
N SER A 132 21.67 -19.84 28.98
CA SER A 132 21.18 -20.06 30.33
C SER A 132 20.08 -19.06 30.70
N PRO A 133 19.15 -19.39 31.62
CA PRO A 133 18.09 -18.46 32.04
C PRO A 133 18.63 -17.12 32.55
N GLU A 134 19.76 -17.15 33.27
CA GLU A 134 20.41 -15.94 33.80
C GLU A 134 20.93 -15.06 32.66
N THR A 135 21.69 -15.64 31.73
CA THR A 135 22.20 -14.91 30.55
C THR A 135 21.07 -14.40 29.67
N ALA A 136 20.01 -15.17 29.49
CA ALA A 136 18.85 -14.73 28.69
C ALA A 136 18.16 -13.49 29.27
N GLU A 137 18.01 -13.41 30.61
CA GLU A 137 17.44 -12.21 31.25
C GLU A 137 18.36 -10.99 31.13
N GLN A 138 19.69 -11.20 31.29
CA GLN A 138 20.67 -10.14 31.04
C GLN A 138 20.62 -9.62 29.61
N GLN A 139 20.42 -10.48 28.60
CA GLN A 139 20.30 -10.06 27.20
C GLN A 139 18.99 -9.30 26.94
N LYS A 140 17.92 -9.62 27.65
CA LYS A 140 16.66 -8.88 27.57
C LYS A 140 16.79 -7.46 28.13
N GLU A 141 17.46 -7.30 29.28
CA GLU A 141 17.78 -5.98 29.85
C GLU A 141 18.71 -5.19 28.92
N TYR A 142 19.75 -5.84 28.40
CA TYR A 142 20.68 -5.24 27.45
C TYR A 142 19.97 -4.72 26.20
N ARG A 143 19.05 -5.51 25.63
CA ARG A 143 18.23 -5.09 24.47
C ARG A 143 17.43 -3.82 24.76
N GLN A 144 16.84 -3.70 25.95
CA GLN A 144 16.12 -2.48 26.34
C GLN A 144 17.07 -1.29 26.44
N SER A 145 18.23 -1.48 27.07
CA SER A 145 19.23 -0.42 27.25
C SER A 145 19.80 0.07 25.90
N ILE A 146 20.03 -0.83 24.96
CA ILE A 146 20.55 -0.45 23.63
C ILE A 146 19.53 0.31 22.81
N LEU A 147 18.26 -0.11 22.82
CA LEU A 147 17.17 0.61 22.14
C LEU A 147 17.00 2.04 22.68
N ALA A 148 17.22 2.25 24.00
CA ALA A 148 17.18 3.58 24.59
C ALA A 148 18.29 4.52 24.07
N LYS A 149 19.42 3.96 23.64
CA LYS A 149 20.59 4.68 23.10
C LYS A 149 20.61 4.75 21.57
N THR A 150 19.76 3.96 20.90
CA THR A 150 19.73 3.86 19.43
C THR A 150 19.20 5.14 18.81
N SER A 151 19.83 5.59 17.74
CA SER A 151 19.41 6.79 17.02
C SER A 151 18.03 6.59 16.36
N PRO A 152 17.22 7.65 16.16
CA PRO A 152 15.93 7.54 15.47
C PRO A 152 16.02 6.91 14.08
N ARG A 153 17.10 7.16 13.34
CA ARG A 153 17.32 6.58 12.01
C ARG A 153 17.59 5.09 12.08
N ASP A 154 18.37 4.65 13.08
CA ASP A 154 18.63 3.23 13.29
C ASP A 154 17.41 2.49 13.85
N LEU A 155 16.57 3.15 14.67
CA LEU A 155 15.28 2.58 15.04
C LEU A 155 14.38 2.32 13.81
N VAL A 156 14.37 3.23 12.83
CA VAL A 156 13.65 3.02 11.57
C VAL A 156 14.27 1.88 10.76
N ARG A 157 15.61 1.75 10.72
CA ARG A 157 16.27 0.59 10.10
C ARG A 157 15.86 -0.72 10.76
N ILE A 158 15.80 -0.77 12.10
CA ILE A 158 15.32 -1.95 12.83
C ILE A 158 13.90 -2.31 12.41
N ILE A 159 12.99 -1.33 12.31
CA ILE A 159 11.60 -1.56 11.89
C ILE A 159 11.53 -2.14 10.48
N LEU A 160 12.32 -1.60 9.53
CA LEU A 160 12.25 -1.99 8.13
C LEU A 160 13.02 -3.29 7.81
N ARG A 161 14.11 -3.56 8.52
CA ARG A 161 14.96 -4.76 8.29
C ARG A 161 14.61 -5.93 9.19
N GLN A 162 14.03 -5.70 10.37
CA GLN A 162 13.62 -6.73 11.33
C GLN A 162 14.75 -7.72 11.68
N PRO A 163 15.85 -7.24 12.26
CA PRO A 163 16.99 -8.10 12.56
C PRO A 163 16.66 -9.11 13.65
N ILE A 164 17.16 -10.32 13.43
CA ILE A 164 17.11 -11.45 14.37
C ILE A 164 18.54 -11.80 14.73
N ILE A 165 18.87 -11.70 16.03
CA ILE A 165 20.18 -11.99 16.57
C ILE A 165 20.05 -13.25 17.44
N ARG A 166 20.47 -14.40 16.90
CA ARG A 166 20.49 -15.67 17.63
C ARG A 166 21.75 -15.75 18.44
N LEU A 167 21.60 -15.84 19.76
CA LEU A 167 22.72 -15.88 20.73
C LEU A 167 22.98 -17.29 21.23
N SER A 168 24.24 -17.60 21.44
CA SER A 168 24.69 -18.83 22.12
C SER A 168 25.89 -18.53 23.02
N GLU A 169 26.01 -19.26 24.13
CA GLU A 169 27.16 -19.14 25.03
C GLU A 169 28.42 -19.78 24.43
N THR A 170 29.56 -19.22 24.77
CA THR A 170 30.89 -19.74 24.37
C THR A 170 31.92 -19.50 25.46
N GLN A 171 32.98 -20.31 25.47
CA GLN A 171 34.12 -20.16 26.41
C GLN A 171 35.18 -19.16 25.93
N ILE A 172 34.96 -18.54 24.75
CA ILE A 172 35.95 -17.64 24.14
C ILE A 172 35.37 -16.23 23.92
N ASN A 173 36.24 -15.27 23.66
CA ASN A 173 35.94 -13.87 23.38
C ASN A 173 35.10 -13.21 24.51
N THR A 174 33.87 -12.73 24.14
CA THR A 174 32.97 -12.04 25.08
C THR A 174 32.05 -12.97 25.86
N GLY A 175 32.24 -14.30 25.75
CA GLY A 175 31.31 -15.28 26.32
C GLY A 175 30.06 -15.54 25.53
N LEU A 176 29.86 -14.79 24.42
CA LEU A 176 28.72 -14.91 23.52
C LEU A 176 29.18 -15.04 22.07
N LYS A 177 28.45 -15.88 21.32
CA LYS A 177 28.47 -15.97 19.86
C LYS A 177 27.10 -15.53 19.32
N ALA A 178 27.07 -14.82 18.18
CA ALA A 178 25.86 -14.41 17.53
C ALA A 178 25.78 -14.88 16.07
N GLU A 179 24.62 -15.33 15.66
CA GLU A 179 24.24 -15.50 14.26
C GLU A 179 23.20 -14.44 13.90
N TYR A 180 23.35 -13.82 12.71
CA TYR A 180 22.52 -12.71 12.28
C TYR A 180 21.66 -13.13 11.09
N SER A 181 20.36 -12.82 11.16
CA SER A 181 19.41 -12.92 10.04
C SER A 181 18.45 -11.74 10.06
N GLU A 182 17.69 -11.59 8.99
CA GLU A 182 16.74 -10.48 8.82
C GLU A 182 15.46 -10.97 8.15
N ASN A 183 14.33 -10.30 8.43
CA ASN A 183 13.05 -10.49 7.74
C ASN A 183 12.51 -9.14 7.24
N PRO A 184 13.19 -8.50 6.27
CA PRO A 184 12.88 -7.13 5.87
C PRO A 184 11.53 -7.01 5.16
N VAL A 185 10.88 -5.85 5.30
CA VAL A 185 9.61 -5.54 4.62
C VAL A 185 9.84 -5.12 3.17
N MET A 186 10.40 -6.00 2.36
CA MET A 186 10.87 -5.72 0.99
C MET A 186 9.79 -5.12 0.08
N ASN A 187 8.53 -5.52 0.25
CA ASN A 187 7.40 -5.06 -0.58
C ASN A 187 6.63 -3.87 0.01
N LEU A 188 7.16 -3.20 1.05
CA LEU A 188 6.44 -2.10 1.73
C LEU A 188 6.20 -0.89 0.82
N PHE A 189 6.98 -0.69 -0.25
CA PHE A 189 6.74 0.38 -1.20
C PHE A 189 5.44 0.21 -2.00
N TYR A 190 4.84 -0.99 -2.02
CA TYR A 190 3.46 -1.21 -2.44
C TYR A 190 2.52 -0.93 -1.27
N THR A 191 2.31 0.36 -0.97
CA THR A 191 1.52 0.82 0.19
C THR A 191 0.01 0.69 0.00
N ARG A 192 -0.44 0.25 -1.17
CA ARG A 192 -1.85 0.03 -1.49
C ARG A 192 -2.46 -1.07 -0.63
N ASP A 193 -1.72 -2.15 -0.41
CA ASP A 193 -2.31 -3.41 0.00
C ASP A 193 -2.58 -3.52 1.51
N GLN A 194 -1.83 -2.80 2.35
CA GLN A 194 -1.93 -2.92 3.81
C GLN A 194 -3.21 -2.34 4.41
N LEU A 195 -3.99 -1.59 3.62
CA LEU A 195 -5.22 -0.96 4.12
C LEU A 195 -6.14 -0.53 2.97
N ILE A 196 -7.40 -0.32 3.28
CA ILE A 196 -8.35 0.35 2.38
C ILE A 196 -8.79 1.69 2.98
N THR A 197 -9.10 2.64 2.09
CA THR A 197 -9.73 3.91 2.48
C THR A 197 -11.16 3.92 1.93
N THR A 198 -12.13 3.87 2.81
CA THR A 198 -13.56 3.89 2.48
C THR A 198 -14.15 5.30 2.60
N ALA A 199 -15.43 5.47 2.32
CA ALA A 199 -16.12 6.75 2.56
C ALA A 199 -16.19 7.10 4.06
N LYS A 200 -16.18 6.09 4.94
CA LYS A 200 -16.25 6.24 6.41
C LYS A 200 -14.88 6.48 7.04
N GLY A 201 -13.80 5.94 6.46
CA GLY A 201 -12.45 6.06 7.00
C GLY A 201 -11.53 4.94 6.54
N ILE A 202 -10.54 4.63 7.36
CA ILE A 202 -9.49 3.66 7.05
C ILE A 202 -9.77 2.35 7.75
N VAL A 203 -9.61 1.24 7.04
CA VAL A 203 -9.60 -0.12 7.58
C VAL A 203 -8.24 -0.73 7.30
N ILE A 204 -7.56 -1.21 8.34
CA ILE A 204 -6.29 -1.93 8.19
C ILE A 204 -6.57 -3.33 7.68
N GLY A 205 -5.85 -3.72 6.64
CA GLY A 205 -5.93 -5.04 6.05
C GLY A 205 -5.24 -6.12 6.88
N ARG A 206 -5.29 -7.33 6.38
CA ARG A 206 -4.51 -8.48 6.82
C ARG A 206 -4.00 -9.20 5.59
N MET A 207 -2.68 -9.26 5.48
CA MET A 207 -2.05 -9.80 4.27
C MET A 207 -2.21 -11.32 4.20
N ASN A 208 -2.45 -11.83 3.00
CA ASN A 208 -2.43 -13.29 2.78
C ASN A 208 -0.99 -13.83 2.79
N SER A 209 -0.01 -13.04 2.36
CA SER A 209 1.41 -13.39 2.44
C SER A 209 2.00 -13.01 3.80
N PRO A 210 2.44 -13.98 4.64
CA PRO A 210 2.96 -13.69 5.98
C PRO A 210 4.17 -12.74 6.00
N GLN A 211 5.03 -12.78 4.98
CA GLN A 211 6.19 -11.89 4.86
C GLN A 211 5.81 -10.41 4.69
N ARG A 212 4.55 -10.11 4.29
CA ARG A 212 4.04 -8.75 4.09
C ARG A 212 3.25 -8.22 5.30
N GLU A 213 2.86 -9.09 6.24
CA GLU A 213 1.95 -8.76 7.35
C GLU A 213 2.47 -7.59 8.23
N LYS A 214 3.76 -7.54 8.49
CA LYS A 214 4.37 -6.46 9.27
C LYS A 214 4.21 -5.07 8.65
N GLY A 215 3.94 -4.99 7.36
CA GLY A 215 3.56 -3.75 6.69
C GLY A 215 2.28 -3.15 7.26
N CYS A 216 1.29 -3.97 7.63
CA CYS A 216 0.04 -3.52 8.26
C CYS A 216 0.31 -2.84 9.61
N ASP A 217 1.18 -3.42 10.46
CA ASP A 217 1.58 -2.85 11.75
C ASP A 217 2.28 -1.48 11.55
N ILE A 218 3.19 -1.41 10.58
CA ILE A 218 3.94 -0.18 10.27
C ILE A 218 3.01 0.93 9.78
N LEU A 219 2.09 0.63 8.86
CA LEU A 219 1.17 1.64 8.36
C LEU A 219 0.16 2.08 9.41
N GLN A 220 -0.36 1.16 10.23
CA GLN A 220 -1.22 1.52 11.36
C GLN A 220 -0.51 2.48 12.31
N PHE A 221 0.70 2.17 12.75
CA PHE A 221 1.50 3.06 13.60
C PHE A 221 1.72 4.44 12.95
N CYS A 222 2.03 4.48 11.66
CA CYS A 222 2.19 5.74 10.93
C CYS A 222 0.90 6.57 10.90
N LEU A 223 -0.24 5.95 10.64
CA LEU A 223 -1.54 6.62 10.60
C LEU A 223 -1.93 7.18 11.97
N GLU A 224 -1.78 6.40 13.03
CA GLU A 224 -2.05 6.84 14.40
C GLU A 224 -1.14 8.01 14.81
N LYS A 225 0.14 7.95 14.43
CA LYS A 225 1.12 9.02 14.70
C LYS A 225 0.75 10.36 14.04
N ILE A 226 0.07 10.34 12.89
CA ILE A 226 -0.43 11.55 12.21
C ILE A 226 -1.88 11.89 12.56
N GLY A 227 -2.45 11.23 13.56
CA GLY A 227 -3.79 11.50 14.09
C GLY A 227 -4.94 10.92 13.23
N MET A 228 -4.66 9.91 12.41
CA MET A 228 -5.65 9.16 11.63
C MET A 228 -5.88 7.81 12.30
N LYS A 229 -6.90 7.71 13.15
CA LYS A 229 -7.25 6.45 13.79
C LYS A 229 -8.02 5.55 12.80
N PRO A 230 -7.54 4.33 12.51
CA PRO A 230 -8.31 3.37 11.75
C PRO A 230 -9.65 3.04 12.41
N LEU A 231 -10.65 2.73 11.62
CA LEU A 231 -11.98 2.33 12.08
C LEU A 231 -11.97 0.89 12.60
N HIS A 232 -11.19 0.05 11.93
CA HIS A 232 -11.12 -1.38 12.18
C HIS A 232 -9.81 -1.94 11.64
N ARG A 233 -9.42 -3.12 12.12
CA ARG A 233 -8.40 -3.99 11.54
C ARG A 233 -9.02 -5.35 11.28
N ILE A 234 -8.78 -5.94 10.11
CA ILE A 234 -9.26 -7.29 9.80
C ILE A 234 -8.52 -8.32 10.66
N GLU A 235 -9.26 -9.22 11.27
CA GLU A 235 -8.77 -10.23 12.21
C GLU A 235 -9.42 -11.60 11.93
N GLY A 236 -8.90 -12.64 12.54
CA GLY A 236 -9.44 -14.00 12.47
C GLY A 236 -8.81 -14.88 11.39
N GLU A 237 -8.95 -16.18 11.56
CA GLU A 237 -8.41 -17.19 10.67
C GLU A 237 -9.08 -17.11 9.29
N GLY A 238 -8.29 -17.20 8.23
CA GLY A 238 -8.78 -17.16 6.85
C GLY A 238 -9.32 -15.79 6.39
N ALA A 239 -9.40 -14.77 7.25
CA ALA A 239 -9.82 -13.44 6.87
C ALA A 239 -8.61 -12.64 6.37
N HIS A 240 -8.53 -12.36 5.06
CA HIS A 240 -7.49 -11.56 4.43
C HIS A 240 -8.11 -10.43 3.63
N LEU A 241 -7.53 -9.22 3.73
CA LEU A 241 -7.91 -8.05 2.98
C LEU A 241 -6.66 -7.34 2.49
N GLU A 242 -6.52 -7.20 1.18
CA GLU A 242 -5.47 -6.42 0.54
C GLU A 242 -6.10 -5.28 -0.30
N GLY A 243 -5.56 -4.07 -0.15
CA GLY A 243 -6.20 -2.85 -0.69
C GLY A 243 -6.20 -2.73 -2.21
N GLY A 244 -5.40 -3.54 -2.92
CA GLY A 244 -5.46 -3.65 -4.37
C GLY A 244 -6.77 -4.22 -4.90
N ASP A 245 -7.54 -4.87 -4.04
CA ASP A 245 -8.87 -5.40 -4.36
C ASP A 245 -10.02 -4.41 -4.14
N PHE A 246 -9.79 -3.22 -3.58
CA PHE A 246 -10.87 -2.32 -3.19
C PHE A 246 -10.95 -1.05 -4.03
N TYR A 247 -12.12 -0.79 -4.61
CA TYR A 247 -12.44 0.40 -5.40
C TYR A 247 -13.74 1.07 -4.96
N PRO A 248 -13.70 2.27 -4.34
CA PRO A 248 -14.91 3.08 -4.12
C PRO A 248 -15.38 3.72 -5.42
N PHE A 249 -16.69 3.68 -5.68
CA PHE A 249 -17.31 4.15 -6.91
C PHE A 249 -18.64 4.88 -6.66
N GLY A 250 -18.60 5.94 -5.87
CA GLY A 250 -19.78 6.69 -5.47
C GLY A 250 -20.63 5.90 -4.47
N ASP A 251 -21.86 5.62 -4.85
CA ASP A 251 -22.82 4.82 -4.08
C ASP A 251 -22.55 3.31 -4.14
N THR A 252 -21.63 2.89 -5.00
CA THR A 252 -21.17 1.51 -5.17
C THR A 252 -19.72 1.40 -4.73
N ALA A 253 -19.31 0.24 -4.24
CA ALA A 253 -17.92 -0.16 -4.14
C ALA A 253 -17.72 -1.51 -4.82
N PHE A 254 -16.57 -1.69 -5.46
CA PHE A 254 -16.11 -2.98 -5.97
C PHE A 254 -15.06 -3.55 -5.01
N ILE A 255 -15.12 -4.84 -4.77
CA ILE A 255 -14.11 -5.57 -4.02
C ILE A 255 -13.81 -6.91 -4.69
N GLY A 256 -12.53 -7.18 -4.97
CA GLY A 256 -12.09 -8.48 -5.45
C GLY A 256 -12.21 -9.53 -4.34
N CYS A 257 -12.60 -10.75 -4.70
CA CYS A 257 -12.58 -11.93 -3.83
C CYS A 257 -11.85 -13.05 -4.59
N GLY A 258 -10.66 -13.43 -4.11
CA GLY A 258 -9.81 -14.38 -4.83
C GLY A 258 -8.57 -14.75 -4.03
N MET A 259 -7.39 -14.64 -4.67
CA MET A 259 -6.13 -15.05 -4.08
C MET A 259 -5.77 -14.27 -2.79
N ARG A 260 -6.05 -12.97 -2.74
CA ARG A 260 -5.54 -12.09 -1.68
C ARG A 260 -6.59 -11.58 -0.71
N THR A 261 -7.78 -11.30 -1.20
CA THR A 261 -8.91 -10.90 -0.36
C THR A 261 -9.93 -12.04 -0.32
N THR A 262 -10.41 -12.34 0.87
CA THR A 262 -11.28 -13.49 1.13
C THR A 262 -12.65 -13.07 1.61
N GLN A 263 -13.67 -13.92 1.39
CA GLN A 263 -15.04 -13.65 1.83
C GLN A 263 -15.16 -13.34 3.34
N PRO A 264 -14.47 -14.05 4.26
CA PRO A 264 -14.52 -13.71 5.69
C PRO A 264 -14.06 -12.28 6.03
N ALA A 265 -13.13 -11.71 5.27
CA ALA A 265 -12.75 -10.31 5.46
C ALA A 265 -13.79 -9.34 4.89
N ILE A 266 -14.40 -9.68 3.75
CA ILE A 266 -15.49 -8.92 3.15
C ILE A 266 -16.71 -8.90 4.08
N ASP A 267 -17.01 -10.02 4.72
CA ASP A 267 -18.10 -10.14 5.69
C ASP A 267 -17.88 -9.20 6.90
N GLN A 268 -16.64 -9.11 7.43
CA GLN A 268 -16.33 -8.16 8.50
C GLN A 268 -16.53 -6.69 8.05
N LEU A 269 -16.20 -6.35 6.79
CA LEU A 269 -16.45 -5.00 6.27
C LEU A 269 -17.96 -4.67 6.25
N MET A 270 -18.80 -5.64 5.94
CA MET A 270 -20.24 -5.51 5.91
C MET A 270 -20.85 -5.52 7.32
N GLU A 271 -20.45 -6.45 8.17
CA GLU A 271 -20.95 -6.62 9.55
C GLU A 271 -20.70 -5.37 10.40
N HIS A 272 -19.52 -4.77 10.26
CA HIS A 272 -19.16 -3.54 10.96
C HIS A 272 -19.55 -2.26 10.21
N ASP A 273 -20.25 -2.38 9.08
CA ASP A 273 -20.72 -1.27 8.25
C ASP A 273 -19.60 -0.26 7.92
N LEU A 274 -18.45 -0.74 7.45
CA LEU A 274 -17.23 0.06 7.28
C LEU A 274 -17.12 0.76 5.91
N LEU A 275 -17.92 0.35 4.93
CA LEU A 275 -17.72 0.74 3.52
C LEU A 275 -18.24 2.15 3.20
N GLY A 276 -19.43 2.49 3.71
CA GLY A 276 -20.08 3.78 3.45
C GLY A 276 -20.63 3.92 2.03
N CYS A 277 -20.97 2.81 1.37
CA CYS A 277 -21.67 2.73 0.09
C CYS A 277 -23.00 1.99 0.27
N ASN A 278 -23.96 2.20 -0.66
CA ASN A 278 -25.26 1.54 -0.63
C ASN A 278 -25.25 0.19 -1.38
N ARG A 279 -24.27 0.00 -2.26
CA ARG A 279 -24.09 -1.25 -3.02
C ARG A 279 -22.65 -1.71 -2.92
N LEU A 280 -22.45 -2.98 -2.58
CA LEU A 280 -21.16 -3.65 -2.68
C LEU A 280 -21.24 -4.70 -3.78
N VAL A 281 -20.27 -4.66 -4.69
CA VAL A 281 -20.09 -5.64 -5.76
C VAL A 281 -18.83 -6.44 -5.43
N VAL A 282 -19.02 -7.71 -5.10
CA VAL A 282 -17.92 -8.65 -4.81
C VAL A 282 -17.57 -9.36 -6.10
N VAL A 283 -16.42 -9.00 -6.69
CA VAL A 283 -15.92 -9.57 -7.96
C VAL A 283 -15.13 -10.83 -7.66
N LYS A 284 -15.64 -11.97 -8.12
CA LYS A 284 -15.06 -13.30 -7.87
C LYS A 284 -14.00 -13.61 -8.92
N ASP A 285 -12.72 -13.65 -8.50
CA ASP A 285 -11.61 -14.12 -9.34
C ASP A 285 -11.43 -15.63 -9.16
N ARG A 286 -11.53 -16.38 -10.25
CA ARG A 286 -11.41 -17.82 -10.29
C ARG A 286 -10.04 -18.30 -10.78
N LEU A 287 -9.22 -17.37 -11.30
CA LEU A 287 -7.93 -17.70 -11.90
C LEU A 287 -6.82 -17.95 -10.87
N PHE A 288 -6.86 -17.26 -9.74
CA PHE A 288 -5.85 -17.33 -8.67
C PHE A 288 -4.42 -17.14 -9.19
N SER A 289 -4.22 -16.23 -10.14
CA SER A 289 -2.91 -15.96 -10.75
C SER A 289 -2.09 -14.96 -9.94
N GLN A 290 -0.80 -15.25 -9.73
CA GLN A 290 0.12 -14.29 -9.08
C GLN A 290 0.29 -13.01 -9.94
N ALA A 291 0.20 -13.09 -11.25
CA ALA A 291 0.30 -11.92 -12.14
C ALA A 291 -0.92 -11.01 -12.04
N GLU A 292 -2.08 -11.58 -11.72
CA GLU A 292 -3.35 -10.88 -11.54
C GLU A 292 -3.89 -11.09 -10.12
N MET A 293 -3.03 -10.90 -9.12
CA MET A 293 -3.34 -11.24 -7.74
C MET A 293 -4.40 -10.35 -7.09
N HIS A 294 -4.64 -9.15 -7.61
CA HIS A 294 -5.63 -8.18 -7.13
C HIS A 294 -6.49 -7.65 -8.26
N LEU A 295 -7.65 -7.13 -7.92
CA LEU A 295 -8.55 -6.46 -8.86
C LEU A 295 -7.84 -5.34 -9.64
N ASP A 296 -6.93 -4.58 -9.02
CA ASP A 296 -6.19 -3.47 -9.61
C ASP A 296 -5.11 -3.87 -10.63
N THR A 297 -4.88 -5.15 -10.84
CA THR A 297 -3.96 -5.65 -11.86
C THR A 297 -4.65 -5.88 -13.20
N TYR A 298 -5.97 -6.10 -13.21
CA TYR A 298 -6.73 -6.38 -14.44
C TYR A 298 -7.93 -5.44 -14.64
N PHE A 299 -8.39 -4.72 -13.61
CA PHE A 299 -9.48 -3.73 -13.66
C PHE A 299 -9.04 -2.42 -13.03
N ASN A 300 -9.48 -1.28 -13.60
CA ASN A 300 -9.26 0.03 -12.98
C ASN A 300 -10.30 1.07 -13.43
N ILE A 301 -10.41 2.15 -12.66
CA ILE A 301 -11.42 3.19 -12.86
C ILE A 301 -10.75 4.49 -13.30
N ILE A 302 -11.12 4.98 -14.48
CA ILE A 302 -10.68 6.28 -15.01
C ILE A 302 -11.66 7.40 -14.64
N ASP A 303 -12.96 7.14 -14.79
CA ASP A 303 -14.02 8.10 -14.51
C ASP A 303 -15.32 7.38 -14.14
N ARG A 304 -16.37 8.11 -13.76
CA ARG A 304 -17.69 7.56 -13.41
C ARG A 304 -18.32 6.66 -14.49
N ASN A 305 -17.94 6.84 -15.74
CA ASN A 305 -18.48 6.09 -16.88
C ASN A 305 -17.39 5.51 -17.79
N LEU A 306 -16.16 5.41 -17.28
CA LEU A 306 -15.02 4.90 -18.05
C LEU A 306 -14.10 4.09 -17.16
N VAL A 307 -13.90 2.83 -17.52
CA VAL A 307 -13.06 1.87 -16.81
C VAL A 307 -12.13 1.16 -17.80
N THR A 308 -11.12 0.49 -17.28
CA THR A 308 -10.27 -0.45 -18.04
C THR A 308 -10.50 -1.87 -17.54
N LEU A 309 -10.35 -2.84 -18.43
CA LEU A 309 -10.36 -4.27 -18.09
C LEU A 309 -9.43 -5.01 -19.05
N THR A 310 -8.64 -5.96 -18.58
CA THR A 310 -7.81 -6.81 -19.43
C THR A 310 -8.69 -7.54 -20.45
N ALA A 311 -8.29 -7.56 -21.71
CA ALA A 311 -9.12 -8.04 -22.82
C ALA A 311 -9.60 -9.49 -22.62
N ARG A 312 -8.73 -10.38 -22.12
CA ARG A 312 -9.11 -11.78 -21.84
C ARG A 312 -10.20 -11.90 -20.78
N ARG A 313 -10.23 -10.99 -19.79
CA ARG A 313 -11.27 -10.93 -18.73
C ARG A 313 -12.62 -10.42 -19.22
N MET A 314 -12.73 -10.03 -20.50
CA MET A 314 -14.00 -9.62 -21.12
C MET A 314 -14.79 -10.80 -21.69
N THR A 315 -14.35 -12.03 -21.48
CA THR A 315 -15.06 -13.23 -21.91
C THR A 315 -16.44 -13.35 -21.25
N THR A 316 -17.37 -13.97 -21.96
CA THR A 316 -18.70 -14.38 -21.47
C THR A 316 -18.86 -15.90 -21.48
N ASP A 317 -17.82 -16.63 -21.83
CA ASP A 317 -17.79 -18.08 -21.82
C ASP A 317 -17.85 -18.62 -20.37
N PRO A 318 -18.91 -19.34 -19.99
CA PRO A 318 -19.09 -19.84 -18.62
C PRO A 318 -18.01 -20.84 -18.18
N ASP A 319 -17.38 -21.52 -19.12
CA ASP A 319 -16.33 -22.51 -18.86
C ASP A 319 -14.93 -21.88 -18.76
N SER A 320 -14.79 -20.62 -19.15
CA SER A 320 -13.50 -19.93 -19.09
C SER A 320 -13.11 -19.58 -17.65
N PRO A 321 -11.86 -19.88 -17.21
CA PRO A 321 -11.35 -19.42 -15.92
C PRO A 321 -11.19 -17.89 -15.85
N ASP A 322 -11.14 -17.23 -17.00
CA ASP A 322 -11.03 -15.78 -17.11
C ASP A 322 -12.37 -15.05 -16.89
N LEU A 323 -13.48 -15.79 -16.85
CA LEU A 323 -14.80 -15.22 -16.61
C LEU A 323 -14.87 -14.61 -15.20
N LEU A 324 -15.23 -13.33 -15.15
CA LEU A 324 -15.49 -12.61 -13.89
C LEU A 324 -16.99 -12.62 -13.59
N LEU A 325 -17.33 -13.18 -12.43
CA LEU A 325 -18.66 -13.15 -11.87
C LEU A 325 -18.69 -12.23 -10.64
N ALA A 326 -19.85 -11.70 -10.30
CA ALA A 326 -20.00 -10.82 -9.16
C ALA A 326 -21.25 -11.13 -8.35
N ASP A 327 -21.12 -11.05 -7.03
CA ASP A 327 -22.25 -11.02 -6.10
C ASP A 327 -22.57 -9.57 -5.73
N ILE A 328 -23.86 -9.24 -5.64
CA ILE A 328 -24.32 -7.90 -5.32
C ILE A 328 -24.98 -7.89 -3.95
N TYR A 329 -24.48 -7.00 -3.09
CA TYR A 329 -25.05 -6.75 -1.78
C TYR A 329 -25.60 -5.33 -1.71
N LEU A 330 -26.80 -5.18 -1.19
CA LEU A 330 -27.42 -3.87 -0.91
C LEU A 330 -27.43 -3.60 0.59
N ARG A 331 -27.07 -2.37 0.95
CA ARG A 331 -27.07 -1.88 2.31
C ARG A 331 -28.48 -1.36 2.68
N GLY A 332 -29.09 -1.97 3.69
CA GLY A 332 -30.34 -1.51 4.26
C GLY A 332 -30.18 -0.24 5.13
N ALA A 333 -31.31 0.36 5.50
CA ALA A 333 -31.35 1.57 6.34
C ALA A 333 -30.71 1.35 7.74
N ASN A 334 -30.71 0.10 8.22
CA ASN A 334 -30.09 -0.32 9.48
C ASN A 334 -28.57 -0.58 9.37
N GLY A 335 -27.98 -0.36 8.22
CA GLY A 335 -26.55 -0.61 7.98
C GLY A 335 -26.20 -2.05 7.60
N VAL A 336 -27.17 -2.96 7.56
CA VAL A 336 -26.96 -4.37 7.23
C VAL A 336 -26.91 -4.56 5.71
N TYR A 337 -25.89 -5.27 5.22
CA TYR A 337 -25.77 -5.65 3.82
C TYR A 337 -26.47 -7.01 3.60
N THR A 338 -27.29 -7.09 2.56
CA THR A 338 -27.99 -8.31 2.15
C THR A 338 -27.62 -8.65 0.72
N LYS A 339 -27.23 -9.90 0.46
CA LYS A 339 -26.99 -10.39 -0.91
C LYS A 339 -28.33 -10.37 -1.66
N THR A 340 -28.37 -9.65 -2.78
CA THR A 340 -29.55 -9.53 -3.63
C THR A 340 -29.42 -10.28 -4.94
N GLU A 341 -28.21 -10.45 -5.42
CA GLU A 341 -27.91 -11.17 -6.64
C GLU A 341 -26.57 -11.92 -6.53
N GLU A 342 -26.48 -13.05 -7.20
CA GLU A 342 -25.32 -13.93 -7.22
C GLU A 342 -24.91 -14.26 -8.64
N ASP A 343 -23.62 -14.42 -8.87
CA ASP A 343 -23.05 -14.84 -10.16
C ASP A 343 -23.44 -13.98 -11.38
N VAL A 344 -23.63 -12.69 -11.16
CA VAL A 344 -23.86 -11.73 -12.26
C VAL A 344 -22.58 -11.56 -13.08
N GLY A 345 -22.65 -11.60 -14.40
CA GLY A 345 -21.50 -11.32 -15.27
C GLY A 345 -20.95 -9.91 -15.05
N PHE A 346 -19.68 -9.79 -14.66
CA PHE A 346 -19.10 -8.49 -14.29
C PHE A 346 -19.06 -7.50 -15.47
N VAL A 347 -18.74 -7.97 -16.67
CA VAL A 347 -18.73 -7.14 -17.90
C VAL A 347 -20.12 -6.60 -18.21
N GLU A 348 -21.15 -7.43 -18.07
CA GLU A 348 -22.53 -7.02 -18.27
C GLU A 348 -22.96 -5.99 -17.21
N LEU A 349 -22.62 -6.22 -15.95
CA LEU A 349 -22.88 -5.30 -14.86
C LEU A 349 -22.27 -3.92 -15.15
N LEU A 350 -20.99 -3.87 -15.56
CA LEU A 350 -20.32 -2.62 -15.89
C LEU A 350 -21.01 -1.88 -17.04
N ARG A 351 -21.38 -2.57 -18.13
CA ARG A 351 -21.99 -1.96 -19.31
C ARG A 351 -23.45 -1.55 -19.07
N SER A 352 -24.27 -2.50 -18.59
CA SER A 352 -25.71 -2.35 -18.58
C SER A 352 -26.25 -1.65 -17.34
N ARG A 353 -25.63 -1.87 -16.17
CA ARG A 353 -26.14 -1.33 -14.90
C ARG A 353 -25.35 -0.13 -14.38
N ILE A 354 -24.04 -0.13 -14.58
CA ILE A 354 -23.17 1.01 -14.22
C ILE A 354 -23.15 2.05 -15.34
N GLY A 355 -23.34 1.61 -16.61
CA GLY A 355 -23.27 2.47 -17.78
C GLY A 355 -21.84 2.92 -18.10
N ALA A 356 -20.84 2.11 -17.75
CA ALA A 356 -19.45 2.39 -18.00
C ALA A 356 -18.99 1.83 -19.35
N ALA A 357 -18.30 2.66 -20.13
CA ALA A 357 -17.52 2.20 -21.26
C ALA A 357 -16.25 1.51 -20.75
N ILE A 358 -15.89 0.39 -21.38
CA ILE A 358 -14.69 -0.38 -21.02
C ILE A 358 -13.63 -0.16 -22.10
N ILE A 359 -12.45 0.26 -21.72
CA ILE A 359 -11.24 0.24 -22.56
C ILE A 359 -10.57 -1.12 -22.35
N PRO A 360 -10.51 -1.98 -23.38
CA PRO A 360 -9.78 -3.25 -23.27
C PRO A 360 -8.28 -2.99 -23.22
N ILE A 361 -7.60 -3.62 -22.27
CA ILE A 361 -6.14 -3.66 -22.18
C ILE A 361 -5.67 -4.95 -22.84
N SER A 362 -4.85 -4.86 -23.89
CA SER A 362 -4.26 -6.01 -24.55
C SER A 362 -3.34 -6.79 -23.60
N GLU A 363 -3.07 -8.06 -23.91
CA GLU A 363 -2.14 -8.88 -23.11
C GLU A 363 -0.74 -8.23 -23.08
N GLU A 364 -0.27 -7.69 -24.20
CA GLU A 364 1.01 -6.99 -24.27
C GLU A 364 1.06 -5.76 -23.33
N ASP A 365 0.01 -4.96 -23.30
CA ASP A 365 -0.08 -3.81 -22.41
C ASP A 365 -0.30 -4.24 -20.94
N ALA A 366 -1.03 -5.33 -20.69
CA ALA A 366 -1.25 -5.91 -19.38
C ALA A 366 0.06 -6.42 -18.77
N ASP A 367 0.92 -7.07 -19.54
CA ASP A 367 2.25 -7.52 -19.11
C ASP A 367 3.15 -6.35 -18.68
N ARG A 368 2.89 -5.15 -19.24
CA ARG A 368 3.54 -3.89 -18.87
C ARG A 368 2.75 -3.11 -17.82
N LEU A 369 1.78 -3.75 -17.15
CA LEU A 369 0.95 -3.19 -16.08
C LEU A 369 0.18 -1.92 -16.49
N ALA A 370 -0.28 -1.84 -17.73
CA ALA A 370 -1.08 -0.72 -18.24
C ALA A 370 -2.34 -0.46 -17.42
N GLY A 371 -2.96 -1.51 -16.85
CA GLY A 371 -4.14 -1.44 -16.00
C GLY A 371 -3.87 -0.87 -14.61
N ASN A 372 -2.62 -0.93 -14.11
CA ASN A 372 -2.26 -0.52 -12.75
C ASN A 372 -1.86 0.96 -12.66
N PHE A 373 -2.63 1.85 -13.30
CA PHE A 373 -2.44 3.30 -13.22
C PHE A 373 -3.10 3.90 -11.97
N LEU A 374 -2.64 5.05 -11.52
CA LEU A 374 -3.31 5.84 -10.49
C LEU A 374 -4.19 6.92 -11.10
N THR A 375 -5.47 6.91 -10.80
CA THR A 375 -6.37 8.01 -11.14
C THR A 375 -6.21 9.16 -10.13
N VAL A 376 -5.79 10.32 -10.62
CA VAL A 376 -5.53 11.51 -9.78
C VAL A 376 -6.64 12.57 -9.90
N GLY A 377 -7.63 12.33 -10.73
CA GLY A 377 -8.81 13.16 -10.95
C GLY A 377 -9.59 12.66 -12.16
N SER A 378 -10.80 13.20 -12.41
CA SER A 378 -11.62 12.82 -13.56
C SER A 378 -10.81 12.85 -14.86
N ARG A 379 -10.72 11.72 -15.55
CA ARG A 379 -9.95 11.51 -16.79
C ARG A 379 -8.48 11.96 -16.73
N ARG A 380 -7.88 11.92 -15.57
CA ARG A 380 -6.46 12.22 -15.35
C ARG A 380 -5.80 11.07 -14.61
N ILE A 381 -4.90 10.38 -15.28
CA ILE A 381 -4.20 9.21 -14.73
C ILE A 381 -2.68 9.38 -14.79
N ILE A 382 -1.98 8.67 -13.90
CA ILE A 382 -0.54 8.47 -13.96
C ILE A 382 -0.35 6.99 -14.28
N GLY A 383 0.25 6.70 -15.43
CA GLY A 383 0.43 5.34 -15.96
C GLY A 383 1.88 5.03 -16.28
N VAL A 384 2.16 3.75 -16.45
CA VAL A 384 3.49 3.24 -16.81
C VAL A 384 3.80 3.59 -18.26
N ALA A 385 4.99 4.12 -18.53
CA ALA A 385 5.46 4.40 -19.88
C ALA A 385 5.65 3.09 -20.69
N GLY A 386 5.84 3.21 -22.03
CA GLY A 386 6.12 2.07 -22.88
C GLY A 386 4.88 1.29 -23.36
N GLN A 387 3.67 1.78 -23.11
CA GLN A 387 2.43 1.16 -23.60
C GLN A 387 2.25 1.32 -25.11
N SER A 388 1.43 0.44 -25.69
CA SER A 388 1.18 0.40 -27.14
C SER A 388 0.57 1.71 -27.66
N GLU A 389 0.81 2.01 -28.95
CA GLU A 389 0.20 3.18 -29.62
C GLU A 389 -1.32 3.04 -29.72
N ALA A 390 -1.84 1.82 -29.82
CA ALA A 390 -3.26 1.56 -29.83
C ALA A 390 -3.93 2.01 -28.53
N LEU A 391 -3.39 1.62 -27.38
CA LEU A 391 -3.89 2.03 -26.07
C LEU A 391 -3.76 3.53 -25.86
N ARG A 392 -2.63 4.13 -26.22
CA ARG A 392 -2.40 5.59 -26.11
C ARG A 392 -3.44 6.37 -26.93
N THR A 393 -3.72 5.91 -28.16
CA THR A 393 -4.71 6.52 -29.06
C THR A 393 -6.11 6.39 -28.48
N GLU A 394 -6.51 5.24 -27.98
CA GLU A 394 -7.84 5.01 -27.38
C GLU A 394 -8.03 5.91 -26.14
N LEU A 395 -7.05 5.96 -25.24
CA LEU A 395 -7.10 6.84 -24.06
C LEU A 395 -7.26 8.31 -24.47
N LYS A 396 -6.53 8.77 -25.51
CA LYS A 396 -6.65 10.12 -26.05
C LYS A 396 -8.03 10.38 -26.66
N HIS A 397 -8.57 9.45 -27.45
CA HIS A 397 -9.92 9.56 -28.02
C HIS A 397 -11.00 9.66 -26.94
N ARG A 398 -10.82 8.96 -25.81
CA ARG A 398 -11.71 9.05 -24.64
C ARG A 398 -11.47 10.32 -23.81
N GLY A 399 -10.58 11.22 -24.21
CA GLY A 399 -10.27 12.45 -23.50
C GLY A 399 -9.52 12.24 -22.18
N VAL A 400 -8.79 11.12 -22.05
CA VAL A 400 -7.98 10.82 -20.86
C VAL A 400 -6.63 11.50 -21.00
N LYS A 401 -6.25 12.27 -19.98
CA LYS A 401 -4.91 12.87 -19.85
C LYS A 401 -4.02 11.93 -19.04
N VAL A 402 -2.98 11.41 -19.68
CA VAL A 402 -2.05 10.49 -19.04
C VAL A 402 -0.71 11.17 -18.80
N THR A 403 -0.21 11.08 -17.58
CA THR A 403 1.20 11.35 -17.26
C THR A 403 1.93 10.01 -17.24
N TRP A 404 2.77 9.79 -18.24
CA TRP A 404 3.55 8.55 -18.38
C TRP A 404 4.82 8.63 -17.54
N VAL A 405 5.10 7.57 -16.78
CA VAL A 405 6.27 7.47 -15.89
C VAL A 405 7.01 6.16 -16.18
N GLY A 406 8.34 6.22 -16.32
CA GLY A 406 9.19 5.03 -16.39
C GLY A 406 9.26 4.37 -15.00
N LEU A 407 8.85 3.12 -14.93
CA LEU A 407 8.75 2.34 -13.69
C LEU A 407 9.25 0.90 -13.90
N ASP A 408 10.25 0.72 -14.77
CA ASP A 408 10.65 -0.60 -15.27
C ASP A 408 11.12 -1.54 -14.14
N ASN A 409 11.91 -1.04 -13.20
CA ASN A 409 12.34 -1.84 -12.03
C ASN A 409 11.22 -2.01 -10.98
N LEU A 410 10.43 -0.96 -10.76
CA LEU A 410 9.31 -1.03 -9.82
C LEU A 410 8.24 -2.03 -10.28
N CYS A 411 7.97 -2.12 -11.58
CA CYS A 411 7.00 -3.06 -12.16
C CYS A 411 7.40 -4.55 -12.00
N LYS A 412 8.67 -4.85 -11.77
CA LYS A 412 9.13 -6.22 -11.54
C LYS A 412 8.52 -6.89 -10.31
N GLY A 413 7.95 -6.12 -9.38
CA GLY A 413 7.23 -6.62 -8.20
C GLY A 413 5.74 -6.87 -8.41
N TYR A 414 5.27 -7.06 -9.65
CA TYR A 414 3.86 -7.32 -10.03
C TYR A 414 2.90 -6.16 -9.77
N GLY A 415 3.39 -4.96 -9.52
CA GLY A 415 2.60 -3.77 -9.27
C GLY A 415 3.19 -2.52 -9.90
N ALA A 416 2.40 -1.46 -10.05
CA ALA A 416 2.84 -0.19 -10.62
C ALA A 416 2.27 1.01 -9.86
N ALA A 417 1.87 2.06 -10.56
CA ALA A 417 1.44 3.34 -9.99
C ALA A 417 0.32 3.22 -8.95
N HIS A 418 -0.69 2.38 -9.18
CA HIS A 418 -1.78 2.18 -8.22
C HIS A 418 -1.30 1.46 -6.95
N CYS A 419 -0.58 0.35 -7.11
CA CYS A 419 -0.07 -0.45 -5.98
C CYS A 419 0.90 0.33 -5.08
N MET A 420 1.71 1.26 -5.62
CA MET A 420 2.67 2.05 -4.85
C MET A 420 2.06 3.19 -4.04
N THR A 421 0.74 3.37 -4.11
CA THR A 421 0.07 4.50 -3.47
C THR A 421 -1.16 4.10 -2.68
N GLN A 422 -1.26 4.57 -1.46
CA GLN A 422 -2.52 4.54 -0.73
C GLN A 422 -3.10 5.95 -0.66
N VAL A 423 -4.23 6.15 -1.33
CA VAL A 423 -4.91 7.44 -1.30
C VAL A 423 -5.74 7.53 -0.01
N LEU A 424 -5.32 8.39 0.91
CA LEU A 424 -5.99 8.60 2.20
C LEU A 424 -7.16 9.58 2.10
N ARG A 425 -7.19 10.44 1.08
CA ARG A 425 -8.27 11.41 0.88
C ARG A 425 -8.42 11.81 -0.57
N ARG A 426 -9.66 11.77 -1.06
CA ARG A 426 -10.11 12.34 -2.34
C ARG A 426 -11.20 13.40 -2.10
N ARG A 427 -11.28 14.38 -2.99
CA ARG A 427 -12.34 15.40 -3.00
C ARG A 427 -12.69 15.85 -4.42
#